data_f3f1a0e4cad1b96b575ed240468dd240
#
_entry.id   f3f1a0e4cad1b96b575ed240468dd240
#
_cell.length_a   1.000
_cell.length_b   1.000
_cell.length_c   1.000
_cell.angle_alpha   90.00
_cell.angle_beta   90.00
_cell.angle_gamma   90.00
#
_symmetry.space_group_name_H-M   'P 1'
#
loop_
_entity.id
_entity.type
_entity.pdbx_description
1 polymer ?
#
loop_
_entity_poly.entity_id
_entity_poly.type
_entity_poly.pdbx_seq_one_letter_code
_entity_poly.pdbx_strand_id
1 'polypeptide(L)'
;GLPTEVYGVSLGDLVWNDMSLFPKYRQGLETLGFTTFSLPGNHDHDPAELTDSLALQSYERYFGPANYSVNIGKIHYLFLDNILFDHAPTAEEEYTIGLTDEICRWIEADLRYVPAGSTLVVSSHCPILYHTKNTAARNHRNFQRFLDAISPYKVHAFGGHKHYHDIYRYDDGRKVMHCIARTPGDLFINGDVNCDGTPRGYAVVEVDGERLSWYYKPAGGKRDMQMRLYAPGRTNSACVYANVWGYDTAWSAVEWIPASGGQAVAMERTQRTDPYYEEVLATGVRGGTPTNTWHMFRVDPGSERGGMVRVRGGVKSQVICEAQKGLSLIHI
;
A
#
# COMPACT_ATOMS: atom_id res chain seq x y z
N GLY A 1 26.73 3.18 0.25
CA GLY A 1 26.55 4.31 1.15
C GLY A 1 25.07 4.44 1.52
N LEU A 2 24.78 5.01 2.64
CA LEU A 2 23.39 5.39 2.99
C LEU A 2 22.89 6.43 1.98
N PRO A 3 21.59 6.46 1.65
CA PRO A 3 21.05 7.53 0.83
C PRO A 3 21.37 8.87 1.50
N THR A 4 21.74 9.86 0.71
CA THR A 4 22.12 11.18 1.22
C THR A 4 20.93 11.96 1.77
N GLU A 5 19.73 11.60 1.35
CA GLU A 5 18.48 12.26 1.78
C GLU A 5 17.40 11.22 2.05
N VAL A 6 16.63 11.43 3.11
CA VAL A 6 15.50 10.62 3.52
C VAL A 6 14.29 11.52 3.67
N TYR A 7 13.17 11.06 3.12
CA TYR A 7 11.87 11.73 3.23
C TYR A 7 10.83 10.74 3.72
N GLY A 8 9.87 11.22 4.49
CA GLY A 8 8.67 10.48 4.87
C GLY A 8 7.47 10.93 4.06
N VAL A 9 6.53 10.01 3.84
CA VAL A 9 5.21 10.33 3.28
C VAL A 9 4.14 9.69 4.14
N SER A 10 3.22 10.51 4.65
CA SER A 10 2.04 10.08 5.36
C SER A 10 0.83 10.13 4.43
N LEU A 11 0.19 8.98 4.21
CA LEU A 11 -0.84 8.79 3.18
C LEU A 11 -2.27 9.02 3.71
N GLY A 12 -2.43 9.91 4.69
CA GLY A 12 -3.73 10.25 5.26
C GLY A 12 -4.18 9.36 6.41
N ASP A 13 -5.35 9.68 6.96
CA ASP A 13 -5.87 9.11 8.21
C ASP A 13 -4.87 9.29 9.37
N LEU A 14 -4.41 10.53 9.53
CA LEU A 14 -3.44 10.91 10.55
C LEU A 14 -4.05 10.83 11.95
N VAL A 15 -5.34 11.12 12.01
CA VAL A 15 -6.18 11.03 13.19
C VAL A 15 -7.49 10.30 12.86
N TRP A 16 -8.30 10.01 13.87
CA TRP A 16 -9.61 9.36 13.68
C TRP A 16 -10.73 10.34 14.06
N ASN A 17 -11.08 11.25 13.14
CA ASN A 17 -12.13 12.26 13.30
C ASN A 17 -11.96 13.20 14.52
N ASP A 18 -10.78 13.24 15.11
CA ASP A 18 -10.45 14.13 16.24
C ASP A 18 -9.32 15.08 15.87
N MET A 19 -9.69 16.21 15.30
CA MET A 19 -8.76 17.25 14.84
C MET A 19 -7.88 17.81 15.96
N SER A 20 -8.29 17.66 17.23
CA SER A 20 -7.50 18.09 18.38
C SER A 20 -6.17 17.33 18.54
N LEU A 21 -6.05 16.18 17.87
CA LEU A 21 -4.85 15.34 17.87
C LEU A 21 -3.78 15.75 16.86
N PHE A 22 -4.08 16.64 15.90
CA PHE A 22 -3.12 17.10 14.90
C PHE A 22 -1.82 17.68 15.49
N PRO A 23 -1.84 18.51 16.55
CA PRO A 23 -0.60 18.98 17.17
C PRO A 23 0.28 17.86 17.67
N LYS A 24 -0.32 16.83 18.30
CA LYS A 24 0.39 15.66 18.82
C LYS A 24 0.98 14.80 17.69
N TYR A 25 0.21 14.60 16.63
CA TYR A 25 0.66 13.86 15.45
C TYR A 25 1.84 14.58 14.79
N ARG A 26 1.73 15.89 14.55
CA ARG A 26 2.82 16.72 14.01
C ARG A 26 4.07 16.63 14.86
N GLN A 27 3.94 16.75 16.18
CA GLN A 27 5.08 16.59 17.09
C GLN A 27 5.73 15.21 16.94
N GLY A 28 4.93 14.15 16.74
CA GLY A 28 5.44 12.81 16.44
C GLY A 28 6.27 12.77 15.16
N LEU A 29 5.82 13.41 14.08
CA LEU A 29 6.57 13.49 12.82
C LEU A 29 7.90 14.24 12.99
N GLU A 30 7.94 15.29 13.76
CA GLU A 30 9.16 16.08 14.05
C GLU A 30 10.24 15.23 14.74
N THR A 31 9.87 14.19 15.47
CA THR A 31 10.83 13.27 16.12
C THR A 31 11.56 12.37 15.13
N LEU A 32 11.08 12.23 13.89
CA LEU A 32 11.70 11.36 12.89
C LEU A 32 13.05 11.90 12.38
N GLY A 33 13.29 13.19 12.51
CA GLY A 33 14.56 13.83 12.13
C GLY A 33 14.79 13.98 10.63
N PHE A 34 13.74 13.81 9.81
CA PHE A 34 13.75 14.05 8.36
C PHE A 34 12.44 14.71 7.92
N THR A 35 12.46 15.34 6.75
CA THR A 35 11.26 15.99 6.18
C THR A 35 10.17 14.97 5.89
N THR A 36 8.95 15.25 6.33
CA THR A 36 7.77 14.42 6.07
C THR A 36 6.73 15.23 5.32
N PHE A 37 6.27 14.69 4.20
CA PHE A 37 5.13 15.18 3.44
C PHE A 37 3.87 14.48 3.93
N SER A 38 2.77 15.20 4.03
CA SER A 38 1.49 14.66 4.47
C SER A 38 0.39 15.04 3.49
N LEU A 39 -0.61 14.20 3.39
CA LEU A 39 -1.87 14.47 2.71
C LEU A 39 -3.03 14.01 3.62
N PRO A 40 -4.23 14.58 3.48
CA PRO A 40 -5.37 14.19 4.30
C PRO A 40 -5.99 12.88 3.84
N GLY A 41 -6.58 12.12 4.78
CA GLY A 41 -7.52 11.03 4.53
C GLY A 41 -8.94 11.42 4.93
N ASN A 42 -9.89 10.50 4.78
CA ASN A 42 -11.28 10.79 5.13
C ASN A 42 -11.50 11.07 6.62
N HIS A 43 -10.64 10.55 7.49
CA HIS A 43 -10.69 10.81 8.92
C HIS A 43 -9.95 12.10 9.35
N ASP A 44 -9.35 12.81 8.40
CA ASP A 44 -8.65 14.09 8.64
C ASP A 44 -9.49 15.30 8.21
N HIS A 45 -10.67 15.09 7.65
CA HIS A 45 -11.67 16.11 7.39
C HIS A 45 -12.54 16.28 8.65
N ASP A 46 -12.77 17.54 9.06
CA ASP A 46 -13.53 17.83 10.26
C ASP A 46 -15.02 17.47 10.03
N PRO A 47 -15.56 16.47 10.73
CA PRO A 47 -16.94 16.03 10.52
C PRO A 47 -17.98 17.04 11.02
N ALA A 48 -17.58 18.07 11.76
CA ALA A 48 -18.48 19.13 12.21
C ALA A 48 -18.74 20.19 11.13
N GLU A 49 -17.93 20.22 10.07
CA GLU A 49 -18.02 21.22 9.01
C GLU A 49 -18.94 20.77 7.86
N LEU A 50 -19.53 21.76 7.17
CA LEU A 50 -20.58 21.49 6.17
C LEU A 50 -20.06 21.44 4.73
N THR A 51 -18.81 21.82 4.48
CA THR A 51 -18.22 21.85 3.15
C THR A 51 -16.80 21.30 3.17
N ASP A 52 -16.41 20.72 2.08
CA ASP A 52 -15.07 20.16 1.87
C ASP A 52 -13.94 21.13 2.26
N SER A 53 -14.02 22.37 1.78
CA SER A 53 -13.02 23.39 2.08
C SER A 53 -12.97 23.82 3.55
N LEU A 54 -14.09 23.79 4.28
CA LEU A 54 -14.10 24.06 5.71
C LEU A 54 -13.58 22.86 6.50
N ALA A 55 -13.92 21.65 6.10
CA ALA A 55 -13.48 20.42 6.73
C ALA A 55 -11.94 20.26 6.68
N LEU A 56 -11.28 20.80 5.66
CA LEU A 56 -9.83 20.79 5.51
C LEU A 56 -9.08 21.87 6.32
N GLN A 57 -9.74 22.90 6.81
CA GLN A 57 -9.05 24.04 7.47
C GLN A 57 -8.21 23.62 8.68
N SER A 58 -8.72 22.68 9.47
CA SER A 58 -7.98 22.16 10.63
C SER A 58 -6.73 21.40 10.19
N TYR A 59 -6.81 20.59 9.13
CA TYR A 59 -5.65 19.90 8.56
C TYR A 59 -4.62 20.91 8.02
N GLU A 60 -5.04 21.85 7.17
CA GLU A 60 -4.15 22.80 6.50
C GLU A 60 -3.39 23.70 7.47
N ARG A 61 -3.99 24.02 8.61
CA ARG A 61 -3.34 24.79 9.68
C ARG A 61 -2.07 24.13 10.20
N TYR A 62 -2.04 22.80 10.25
CA TYR A 62 -0.92 22.04 10.83
C TYR A 62 0.03 21.45 9.81
N PHE A 63 -0.46 21.10 8.63
CA PHE A 63 0.31 20.33 7.63
C PHE A 63 0.53 21.09 6.32
N GLY A 64 -0.12 22.24 6.12
CA GLY A 64 -0.06 22.99 4.88
C GLY A 64 -1.10 22.54 3.86
N PRO A 65 -0.96 22.92 2.58
CA PRO A 65 -1.97 22.64 1.56
C PRO A 65 -2.28 21.15 1.43
N ALA A 66 -3.54 20.82 1.21
CA ALA A 66 -3.97 19.44 0.97
C ALA A 66 -3.56 18.92 -0.43
N ASN A 67 -3.37 19.85 -1.39
CA ASN A 67 -2.95 19.56 -2.75
C ASN A 67 -1.70 20.38 -3.09
N TYR A 68 -0.60 19.71 -3.43
CA TYR A 68 0.67 20.37 -3.78
C TYR A 68 1.59 19.45 -4.59
N SER A 69 2.62 20.03 -5.18
CA SER A 69 3.67 19.31 -5.87
C SER A 69 5.07 19.74 -5.40
N VAL A 70 6.02 18.81 -5.52
CA VAL A 70 7.43 19.09 -5.26
C VAL A 70 8.32 18.35 -6.26
N ASN A 71 9.50 18.90 -6.54
CA ASN A 71 10.52 18.23 -7.30
C ASN A 71 11.63 17.75 -6.36
N ILE A 72 11.92 16.45 -6.34
CA ILE A 72 13.04 15.89 -5.60
C ILE A 72 13.91 15.09 -6.59
N GLY A 73 15.13 15.55 -6.79
CA GLY A 73 16.00 14.99 -7.82
C GLY A 73 15.40 15.12 -9.22
N LYS A 74 15.20 14.01 -9.91
CA LYS A 74 14.62 13.97 -11.26
C LYS A 74 13.13 13.63 -11.29
N ILE A 75 12.52 13.43 -10.14
CA ILE A 75 11.14 12.99 -10.02
C ILE A 75 10.26 14.16 -9.61
N HIS A 76 9.12 14.27 -10.26
CA HIS A 76 8.04 15.16 -9.89
C HIS A 76 7.03 14.42 -9.02
N TYR A 77 6.72 14.97 -7.84
CA TYR A 77 5.82 14.39 -6.85
C TYR A 77 4.55 15.22 -6.77
N LEU A 78 3.41 14.55 -6.89
CA LEU A 78 2.07 15.12 -6.65
C LEU A 78 1.51 14.54 -5.34
N PHE A 79 1.02 15.40 -4.48
CA PHE A 79 0.29 15.05 -3.27
C PHE A 79 -1.13 15.58 -3.43
N LEU A 80 -2.10 14.68 -3.40
CA LEU A 80 -3.47 14.98 -3.78
C LEU A 80 -4.43 14.57 -2.66
N ASP A 81 -5.26 15.49 -2.26
CA ASP A 81 -6.49 15.17 -1.59
C ASP A 81 -7.49 14.67 -2.61
N ASN A 82 -7.94 13.44 -2.43
CA ASN A 82 -8.93 12.80 -3.28
C ASN A 82 -10.18 12.36 -2.52
N ILE A 83 -10.41 12.97 -1.37
CA ILE A 83 -11.64 12.87 -0.59
C ILE A 83 -12.48 14.10 -0.91
N LEU A 84 -13.71 13.91 -1.31
CA LEU A 84 -14.68 14.97 -1.54
C LEU A 84 -15.75 14.86 -0.46
N PHE A 85 -15.63 15.70 0.54
CA PHE A 85 -16.46 15.68 1.72
C PHE A 85 -17.74 16.49 1.48
N ASP A 86 -18.81 15.82 1.12
CA ASP A 86 -20.11 16.43 0.84
C ASP A 86 -21.06 16.12 2.01
N HIS A 87 -21.09 16.99 3.00
CA HIS A 87 -21.91 16.78 4.18
C HIS A 87 -23.36 17.21 3.94
N ALA A 88 -24.26 16.23 3.93
CA ALA A 88 -25.64 16.49 4.32
C ALA A 88 -25.71 16.47 5.85
N PRO A 89 -26.36 17.44 6.53
CA PRO A 89 -26.36 17.60 7.99
C PRO A 89 -26.90 16.40 8.79
N THR A 90 -27.28 15.32 8.14
CA THR A 90 -27.91 14.11 8.73
C THR A 90 -27.20 12.81 8.35
N ALA A 91 -26.09 12.86 7.62
CA ALA A 91 -25.38 11.67 7.18
C ALA A 91 -24.19 11.37 8.09
N GLU A 92 -24.03 10.10 8.46
CA GLU A 92 -22.78 9.59 8.99
C GLU A 92 -21.73 9.70 7.88
N GLU A 93 -20.60 10.37 8.14
CA GLU A 93 -19.37 10.46 7.31
C GLU A 93 -19.54 10.16 5.80
N GLU A 94 -20.34 10.94 5.08
CA GLU A 94 -20.47 10.76 3.64
C GLU A 94 -19.40 11.56 2.91
N TYR A 95 -18.47 10.85 2.30
CA TYR A 95 -17.53 11.39 1.34
C TYR A 95 -17.61 10.59 0.04
N THR A 96 -17.22 11.23 -1.05
CA THR A 96 -16.99 10.57 -2.32
C THR A 96 -15.51 10.62 -2.68
N ILE A 97 -15.06 9.71 -3.55
CA ILE A 97 -13.67 9.68 -3.98
C ILE A 97 -13.57 10.34 -5.36
N GLY A 98 -12.58 11.21 -5.53
CA GLY A 98 -12.33 11.86 -6.80
C GLY A 98 -11.53 13.15 -6.67
N LEU A 99 -11.50 13.92 -7.74
CA LEU A 99 -10.84 15.22 -7.79
C LEU A 99 -11.83 16.28 -8.26
N THR A 100 -11.72 17.48 -7.72
CA THR A 100 -12.53 18.61 -8.22
C THR A 100 -12.03 19.04 -9.59
N ASP A 101 -12.86 19.79 -10.32
CA ASP A 101 -12.45 20.38 -11.60
C ASP A 101 -11.30 21.38 -11.44
N GLU A 102 -11.22 22.03 -10.28
CA GLU A 102 -10.15 22.96 -9.95
C GLU A 102 -8.83 22.23 -9.77
N ILE A 103 -8.81 21.14 -9.00
CA ILE A 103 -7.62 20.31 -8.82
C ILE A 103 -7.16 19.70 -10.13
N CYS A 104 -8.08 19.23 -10.97
CA CYS A 104 -7.73 18.73 -12.31
C CYS A 104 -7.08 19.82 -13.18
N ARG A 105 -7.61 21.04 -13.19
CA ARG A 105 -6.99 22.17 -13.92
C ARG A 105 -5.61 22.50 -13.38
N TRP A 106 -5.43 22.45 -12.06
CA TRP A 106 -4.14 22.67 -11.45
C TRP A 106 -3.14 21.57 -11.86
N ILE A 107 -3.51 20.29 -11.78
CA ILE A 107 -2.66 19.17 -12.21
C ILE A 107 -2.26 19.34 -13.69
N GLU A 108 -3.22 19.64 -14.56
CA GLU A 108 -2.97 19.87 -15.99
C GLU A 108 -2.00 21.03 -16.23
N ALA A 109 -2.09 22.09 -15.44
CA ALA A 109 -1.20 23.25 -15.52
C ALA A 109 0.21 22.93 -15.01
N ASP A 110 0.32 22.25 -13.88
CA ASP A 110 1.58 21.85 -13.24
C ASP A 110 2.36 20.88 -14.14
N LEU A 111 1.70 19.88 -14.70
CA LEU A 111 2.31 18.89 -15.57
C LEU A 111 2.82 19.44 -16.91
N ARG A 112 2.44 20.66 -17.32
CA ARG A 112 3.03 21.32 -18.51
C ARG A 112 4.53 21.58 -18.36
N TYR A 113 5.01 21.66 -17.12
CA TYR A 113 6.42 21.88 -16.82
C TYR A 113 7.22 20.58 -16.66
N VAL A 114 6.55 19.44 -16.76
CA VAL A 114 7.18 18.11 -16.61
C VAL A 114 7.33 17.48 -18.01
N PRO A 115 8.54 17.13 -18.44
CA PRO A 115 8.75 16.51 -19.75
C PRO A 115 7.99 15.18 -19.89
N ALA A 116 7.34 14.98 -21.05
CA ALA A 116 6.68 13.72 -21.34
C ALA A 116 7.67 12.53 -21.25
N GLY A 117 7.21 11.40 -20.74
CA GLY A 117 8.04 10.22 -20.50
C GLY A 117 8.78 10.21 -19.16
N SER A 118 8.78 11.32 -18.42
CA SER A 118 9.35 11.39 -17.06
C SER A 118 8.62 10.46 -16.10
N THR A 119 9.25 10.20 -14.97
CA THR A 119 8.63 9.47 -13.86
C THR A 119 7.93 10.43 -12.92
N LEU A 120 6.65 10.18 -12.66
CA LEU A 120 5.84 10.84 -11.65
C LEU A 120 5.64 9.93 -10.45
N VAL A 121 5.65 10.52 -9.26
CA VAL A 121 5.13 9.89 -8.05
C VAL A 121 3.86 10.63 -7.64
N VAL A 122 2.76 9.91 -7.52
CA VAL A 122 1.47 10.49 -7.12
C VAL A 122 1.03 9.83 -5.82
N SER A 123 0.84 10.65 -4.80
CA SER A 123 0.37 10.19 -3.49
C SER A 123 -1.04 10.73 -3.23
N SER A 124 -1.95 9.86 -2.80
CA SER A 124 -3.32 10.20 -2.40
C SER A 124 -3.78 9.25 -1.31
N HIS A 125 -4.80 9.62 -0.54
CA HIS A 125 -5.31 8.72 0.50
C HIS A 125 -5.96 7.47 -0.09
N CYS A 126 -7.00 7.66 -0.89
CA CYS A 126 -7.61 6.53 -1.61
C CYS A 126 -6.78 6.17 -2.84
N PRO A 127 -6.62 4.87 -3.14
CA PRO A 127 -5.99 4.47 -4.38
C PRO A 127 -6.66 5.13 -5.59
N ILE A 128 -5.86 5.74 -6.48
CA ILE A 128 -6.33 6.43 -7.68
C ILE A 128 -6.21 5.58 -8.95
N LEU A 129 -5.43 4.52 -8.89
CA LEU A 129 -5.39 3.49 -9.93
C LEU A 129 -5.97 2.21 -9.31
N TYR A 130 -6.72 1.47 -10.12
CA TYR A 130 -7.39 0.25 -9.67
C TYR A 130 -7.12 -0.88 -10.64
N HIS A 131 -7.32 -2.12 -10.19
CA HIS A 131 -7.37 -3.24 -11.09
C HIS A 131 -8.37 -2.96 -12.23
N THR A 132 -7.99 -3.26 -13.46
CA THR A 132 -8.80 -2.96 -14.67
C THR A 132 -10.21 -3.55 -14.63
N LYS A 133 -10.43 -4.58 -13.79
CA LYS A 133 -11.75 -5.19 -13.56
C LYS A 133 -12.61 -4.46 -12.53
N ASN A 134 -12.06 -3.50 -11.79
CA ASN A 134 -12.83 -2.75 -10.81
C ASN A 134 -13.58 -1.60 -11.48
N THR A 135 -14.84 -1.86 -11.84
CA THR A 135 -15.71 -0.86 -12.49
C THR A 135 -16.11 0.27 -11.54
N ALA A 136 -16.13 0.05 -10.21
CA ALA A 136 -16.51 1.06 -9.23
C ALA A 136 -15.56 2.26 -9.24
N ALA A 137 -14.27 2.02 -9.46
CA ALA A 137 -13.28 3.07 -9.53
C ALA A 137 -13.48 4.05 -10.70
N ARG A 138 -14.09 3.59 -11.79
CA ARG A 138 -14.39 4.43 -12.97
C ARG A 138 -15.47 5.49 -12.68
N ASN A 139 -16.21 5.32 -11.60
CA ASN A 139 -17.25 6.26 -11.17
C ASN A 139 -16.69 7.38 -10.26
N HIS A 140 -15.41 7.35 -9.92
CA HIS A 140 -14.80 8.43 -9.16
C HIS A 140 -14.80 9.71 -9.98
N ARG A 141 -15.13 10.82 -9.32
CA ARG A 141 -15.22 12.12 -9.99
C ARG A 141 -13.89 12.46 -10.65
N ASN A 142 -13.96 12.83 -11.94
CA ASN A 142 -12.81 13.23 -12.77
C ASN A 142 -11.71 12.15 -12.95
N PHE A 143 -12.00 10.88 -12.66
CA PHE A 143 -11.01 9.79 -12.77
C PHE A 143 -10.41 9.71 -14.18
N GLN A 144 -11.25 9.74 -15.24
CA GLN A 144 -10.75 9.67 -16.60
C GLN A 144 -9.91 10.89 -16.97
N ARG A 145 -10.34 12.09 -16.59
CA ARG A 145 -9.58 13.33 -16.81
C ARG A 145 -8.19 13.27 -16.15
N PHE A 146 -8.11 12.74 -14.95
CA PHE A 146 -6.85 12.50 -14.28
C PHE A 146 -5.97 11.48 -15.03
N LEU A 147 -6.53 10.34 -15.46
CA LEU A 147 -5.79 9.34 -16.24
C LEU A 147 -5.25 9.93 -17.55
N ASP A 148 -6.03 10.78 -18.22
CA ASP A 148 -5.60 11.45 -19.46
C ASP A 148 -4.42 12.40 -19.17
N ALA A 149 -4.47 13.18 -18.09
CA ALA A 149 -3.42 14.10 -17.70
C ALA A 149 -2.09 13.38 -17.41
N ILE A 150 -2.14 12.22 -16.75
CA ILE A 150 -0.93 11.44 -16.42
C ILE A 150 -0.54 10.43 -17.51
N SER A 151 -1.28 10.34 -18.61
CA SER A 151 -1.04 9.34 -19.67
C SER A 151 0.35 9.42 -20.30
N PRO A 152 1.00 10.61 -20.46
CA PRO A 152 2.33 10.71 -21.06
C PRO A 152 3.45 10.18 -20.17
N TYR A 153 3.20 9.86 -18.88
CA TYR A 153 4.24 9.63 -17.87
C TYR A 153 4.32 8.17 -17.44
N LYS A 154 5.46 7.80 -16.85
CA LYS A 154 5.59 6.61 -16.01
C LYS A 154 5.14 7.01 -14.62
N VAL A 155 4.20 6.27 -14.01
CA VAL A 155 3.58 6.68 -12.76
C VAL A 155 3.75 5.61 -11.69
N HIS A 156 4.26 6.02 -10.53
CA HIS A 156 4.12 5.28 -9.29
C HIS A 156 3.12 6.00 -8.40
N ALA A 157 1.94 5.41 -8.23
CA ALA A 157 0.89 5.93 -7.38
C ALA A 157 0.92 5.22 -6.02
N PHE A 158 0.86 5.98 -4.93
CA PHE A 158 0.85 5.48 -3.56
C PHE A 158 -0.47 5.88 -2.88
N GLY A 159 -1.12 4.93 -2.23
CA GLY A 159 -2.34 5.15 -1.48
C GLY A 159 -2.48 4.23 -0.29
N GLY A 160 -3.34 4.59 0.64
CA GLY A 160 -3.71 3.84 1.84
C GLY A 160 -5.16 3.40 1.80
N HIS A 161 -5.97 3.82 2.79
CA HIS A 161 -7.41 3.69 2.89
C HIS A 161 -7.97 2.26 2.94
N LYS A 162 -7.43 1.36 2.13
CA LYS A 162 -7.93 -0.02 2.00
C LYS A 162 -7.48 -0.96 3.12
N HIS A 163 -6.55 -0.54 3.96
CA HIS A 163 -6.05 -1.27 5.13
C HIS A 163 -5.41 -2.63 4.79
N TYR A 164 -5.05 -2.85 3.53
CA TYR A 164 -4.30 -4.01 3.07
C TYR A 164 -3.15 -3.56 2.15
N HIS A 165 -2.20 -4.45 1.94
CA HIS A 165 -1.08 -4.21 1.04
C HIS A 165 -1.34 -4.84 -0.31
N ASP A 166 -1.15 -4.08 -1.39
CA ASP A 166 -1.26 -4.61 -2.75
C ASP A 166 -0.45 -3.76 -3.72
N ILE A 167 0.19 -4.41 -4.67
CA ILE A 167 0.93 -3.76 -5.76
C ILE A 167 0.42 -4.30 -7.07
N TYR A 168 -0.08 -3.43 -7.92
CA TYR A 168 -0.53 -3.84 -9.23
C TYR A 168 -0.18 -2.84 -10.31
N ARG A 169 -0.01 -3.37 -11.52
CA ARG A 169 0.31 -2.61 -12.70
C ARG A 169 -0.93 -2.34 -13.51
N TYR A 170 -1.07 -1.11 -13.94
CA TYR A 170 -2.17 -0.61 -14.74
C TYR A 170 -1.71 -0.40 -16.18
N ASP A 171 -2.63 -0.59 -17.15
CA ASP A 171 -2.37 -0.52 -18.60
C ASP A 171 -1.23 -1.44 -19.04
N ASP A 172 -0.28 -0.84 -19.75
CA ASP A 172 0.93 -1.47 -20.29
C ASP A 172 2.07 -1.65 -19.25
N GLY A 173 1.77 -1.47 -17.97
CA GLY A 173 2.72 -1.57 -16.88
C GLY A 173 3.53 -0.28 -16.63
N ARG A 174 3.23 0.80 -17.35
CA ARG A 174 3.86 2.11 -17.10
C ARG A 174 3.32 2.80 -15.86
N LYS A 175 2.15 2.38 -15.38
CA LYS A 175 1.53 2.88 -14.15
C LYS A 175 1.47 1.75 -13.13
N VAL A 176 1.98 2.03 -11.94
CA VAL A 176 2.03 1.09 -10.82
C VAL A 176 1.32 1.71 -9.63
N MET A 177 0.33 1.01 -9.09
CA MET A 177 -0.32 1.36 -7.83
C MET A 177 0.29 0.58 -6.69
N HIS A 178 0.65 1.30 -5.64
CA HIS A 178 1.09 0.77 -4.36
C HIS A 178 0.02 1.12 -3.32
N CYS A 179 -0.85 0.18 -3.01
CA CYS A 179 -1.76 0.28 -1.88
C CYS A 179 -0.99 -0.18 -0.64
N ILE A 180 -0.77 0.71 0.31
CA ILE A 180 0.06 0.45 1.48
C ILE A 180 -0.83 0.13 2.68
N ALA A 181 -0.57 -1.01 3.31
CA ALA A 181 -1.23 -1.42 4.54
C ALA A 181 -0.98 -0.43 5.69
N ARG A 182 -1.82 -0.46 6.72
CA ARG A 182 -1.71 0.43 7.89
C ARG A 182 -0.39 0.24 8.62
N THR A 183 0.27 1.33 8.92
CA THR A 183 1.49 1.33 9.75
C THR A 183 1.26 0.75 11.17
N PRO A 184 0.14 1.05 11.85
CA PRO A 184 -0.13 0.47 13.17
C PRO A 184 -0.69 -0.97 13.13
N GLY A 185 -1.05 -1.50 11.95
CA GLY A 185 -1.80 -2.74 11.80
C GLY A 185 -3.31 -2.50 11.91
N ASP A 186 -4.09 -3.56 12.02
CA ASP A 186 -5.53 -3.44 12.18
C ASP A 186 -5.87 -2.90 13.58
N LEU A 187 -6.60 -1.78 13.62
CA LEU A 187 -6.95 -1.08 14.85
C LEU A 187 -7.94 -1.86 15.72
N PHE A 188 -8.72 -2.74 15.12
CA PHE A 188 -9.77 -3.48 15.81
C PHE A 188 -9.27 -4.81 16.40
N ILE A 189 -8.09 -5.24 16.01
CA ILE A 189 -7.41 -6.36 16.62
C ILE A 189 -6.16 -5.83 17.33
N ASN A 190 -5.95 -6.25 18.56
CA ASN A 190 -4.73 -5.92 19.26
C ASN A 190 -3.56 -6.71 18.66
N GLY A 191 -3.27 -6.43 17.40
CA GLY A 191 -2.41 -7.22 16.56
C GLY A 191 -1.39 -6.38 15.79
N ASP A 192 -0.34 -7.06 15.41
CA ASP A 192 0.74 -6.57 14.60
C ASP A 192 0.55 -6.93 13.11
N VAL A 193 -0.70 -7.15 12.71
CA VAL A 193 -1.10 -7.63 11.39
C VAL A 193 -2.27 -6.81 10.83
N ASN A 194 -2.30 -6.65 9.51
CA ASN A 194 -3.40 -6.06 8.75
C ASN A 194 -4.39 -7.13 8.28
N CYS A 195 -5.57 -6.72 7.80
CA CYS A 195 -6.67 -7.61 7.45
C CYS A 195 -6.37 -8.60 6.31
N ASP A 196 -5.30 -8.39 5.55
CA ASP A 196 -4.77 -9.27 4.51
C ASP A 196 -3.59 -10.15 5.00
N GLY A 197 -3.27 -10.09 6.28
CA GLY A 197 -2.14 -10.81 6.88
C GLY A 197 -0.79 -10.13 6.74
N THR A 198 -0.70 -8.98 6.07
CA THR A 198 0.52 -8.19 6.03
C THR A 198 0.82 -7.65 7.44
N PRO A 199 2.04 -7.77 7.98
CA PRO A 199 2.36 -7.22 9.28
C PRO A 199 2.20 -5.70 9.28
N ARG A 200 2.00 -5.10 10.44
CA ARG A 200 2.09 -3.65 10.58
C ARG A 200 3.44 -3.15 10.07
N GLY A 201 3.47 -2.02 9.37
CA GLY A 201 4.72 -1.56 8.74
C GLY A 201 4.51 -0.45 7.73
N TYR A 202 5.46 -0.33 6.83
CA TYR A 202 5.48 0.73 5.82
C TYR A 202 6.27 0.29 4.58
N ALA A 203 6.04 0.96 3.46
CA ALA A 203 6.87 0.79 2.28
C ALA A 203 8.15 1.63 2.38
N VAL A 204 9.26 1.07 1.96
CA VAL A 204 10.50 1.81 1.70
C VAL A 204 10.69 1.88 0.19
N VAL A 205 10.84 3.10 -0.32
CA VAL A 205 11.07 3.35 -1.74
C VAL A 205 12.46 3.93 -1.90
N GLU A 206 13.30 3.25 -2.66
CA GLU A 206 14.64 3.69 -3.00
C GLU A 206 14.61 4.31 -4.41
N VAL A 207 15.11 5.54 -4.55
CA VAL A 207 15.10 6.29 -5.80
C VAL A 207 16.51 6.47 -6.32
N ASP A 208 16.74 6.06 -7.57
CA ASP A 208 18.00 6.25 -8.30
C ASP A 208 17.69 6.90 -9.66
N GLY A 209 17.93 8.19 -9.75
CA GLY A 209 17.54 8.99 -10.91
C GLY A 209 16.03 9.02 -11.10
N GLU A 210 15.53 8.35 -12.15
CA GLU A 210 14.10 8.18 -12.42
C GLU A 210 13.58 6.77 -12.09
N ARG A 211 14.43 5.90 -11.56
CA ARG A 211 14.09 4.52 -11.25
C ARG A 211 13.72 4.38 -9.78
N LEU A 212 12.57 3.76 -9.53
CA LEU A 212 12.12 3.38 -8.19
C LEU A 212 12.31 1.88 -7.99
N SER A 213 12.76 1.52 -6.80
CA SER A 213 12.70 0.18 -6.25
C SER A 213 12.10 0.24 -4.84
N TRP A 214 11.44 -0.82 -4.41
CA TRP A 214 10.72 -0.80 -3.15
C TRP A 214 10.71 -2.16 -2.46
N TYR A 215 10.45 -2.12 -1.16
CA TYR A 215 10.16 -3.29 -0.35
C TYR A 215 9.23 -2.90 0.80
N TYR A 216 8.52 -3.88 1.34
CA TYR A 216 7.74 -3.68 2.56
C TYR A 216 8.64 -3.85 3.78
N LYS A 217 8.52 -2.96 4.76
CA LYS A 217 9.29 -2.99 6.00
C LYS A 217 8.35 -3.20 7.18
N PRO A 218 8.29 -4.42 7.74
CA PRO A 218 7.55 -4.67 8.98
C PRO A 218 8.11 -3.81 10.12
N ALA A 219 7.23 -3.19 10.91
CA ALA A 219 7.62 -2.44 12.10
C ALA A 219 8.27 -3.40 13.13
N GLY A 220 9.49 -3.09 13.54
CA GLY A 220 10.27 -3.97 14.40
C GLY A 220 10.86 -5.21 13.71
N GLY A 221 10.45 -5.52 12.48
CA GLY A 221 10.95 -6.65 11.69
C GLY A 221 12.22 -6.34 10.91
N LYS A 222 12.81 -7.36 10.29
CA LYS A 222 13.97 -7.21 9.40
C LYS A 222 13.53 -6.91 7.96
N ARG A 223 14.43 -6.35 7.15
CA ARG A 223 14.20 -6.07 5.71
C ARG A 223 13.89 -7.34 4.91
N ASP A 224 14.48 -8.45 5.24
CA ASP A 224 14.31 -9.74 4.58
C ASP A 224 13.02 -10.48 4.94
N MET A 225 12.29 -9.99 5.94
CA MET A 225 10.96 -10.49 6.28
C MET A 225 9.91 -10.00 5.26
N GLN A 226 9.76 -10.72 4.15
CA GLN A 226 8.91 -10.34 3.03
C GLN A 226 7.74 -11.30 2.79
N MET A 227 7.62 -12.36 3.59
CA MET A 227 6.51 -13.33 3.47
C MET A 227 6.22 -14.06 4.78
N ARG A 228 5.03 -14.65 4.85
CA ARG A 228 4.66 -15.64 5.87
C ARG A 228 4.27 -16.94 5.21
N LEU A 229 4.77 -18.06 5.77
CA LEU A 229 4.52 -19.39 5.25
C LEU A 229 3.54 -20.17 6.13
N TYR A 230 2.73 -20.98 5.49
CA TYR A 230 1.77 -21.87 6.12
C TYR A 230 2.00 -23.29 5.64
N ALA A 231 2.31 -24.18 6.59
CA ALA A 231 2.52 -25.59 6.33
C ALA A 231 1.19 -26.30 5.99
N PRO A 232 1.24 -27.47 5.31
CA PRO A 232 0.10 -28.31 5.13
C PRO A 232 -0.62 -28.63 6.46
N GLY A 233 -1.94 -28.64 6.42
CA GLY A 233 -2.79 -28.91 7.59
C GLY A 233 -3.15 -27.67 8.43
N ARG A 234 -2.36 -26.61 8.40
CA ARG A 234 -2.69 -25.36 9.14
C ARG A 234 -3.93 -24.65 8.58
N THR A 235 -4.24 -24.86 7.33
CA THR A 235 -5.35 -24.24 6.62
C THR A 235 -6.45 -25.22 6.26
N ASN A 236 -6.52 -26.39 6.90
CA ASN A 236 -7.36 -27.53 6.48
C ASN A 236 -7.12 -27.94 5.01
N SER A 237 -5.92 -27.71 4.49
CA SER A 237 -5.50 -28.00 3.12
C SER A 237 -4.18 -28.76 3.13
N ALA A 238 -4.00 -29.64 2.14
CA ALA A 238 -2.73 -30.31 1.91
C ALA A 238 -1.65 -29.39 1.33
N CYS A 239 -2.02 -28.18 0.90
CA CYS A 239 -1.10 -27.23 0.27
C CYS A 239 -0.22 -26.49 1.28
N VAL A 240 0.97 -26.12 0.82
CA VAL A 240 1.78 -25.04 1.39
C VAL A 240 1.25 -23.73 0.84
N TYR A 241 1.09 -22.72 1.71
CA TYR A 241 0.76 -21.36 1.31
C TYR A 241 1.90 -20.39 1.66
N ALA A 242 2.04 -19.36 0.85
CA ALA A 242 2.94 -18.24 1.09
C ALA A 242 2.18 -16.92 0.86
N ASN A 243 2.10 -16.09 1.90
CA ASN A 243 1.64 -14.71 1.78
C ASN A 243 2.87 -13.83 1.54
N VAL A 244 3.06 -13.33 0.31
CA VAL A 244 4.25 -12.60 -0.16
C VAL A 244 3.94 -11.13 -0.30
N TRP A 245 4.20 -10.33 0.72
CA TRP A 245 3.64 -8.99 0.89
C TRP A 245 4.04 -8.00 -0.21
N GLY A 246 5.27 -7.93 -0.58
CA GLY A 246 5.73 -7.01 -1.62
C GLY A 246 5.61 -7.53 -3.05
N TYR A 247 4.81 -8.58 -3.29
CA TYR A 247 4.73 -9.19 -4.62
C TYR A 247 4.28 -8.20 -5.69
N ASP A 248 5.02 -8.19 -6.80
CA ASP A 248 4.71 -7.44 -8.02
C ASP A 248 4.60 -8.42 -9.19
N THR A 249 3.59 -8.24 -10.04
CA THR A 249 3.38 -9.07 -11.23
C THR A 249 4.55 -9.04 -12.23
N ALA A 250 5.43 -8.06 -12.13
CA ALA A 250 6.68 -8.02 -12.90
C ALA A 250 7.75 -8.98 -12.36
N TRP A 251 7.56 -9.60 -11.19
CA TRP A 251 8.47 -10.60 -10.66
C TRP A 251 8.31 -11.93 -11.40
N SER A 252 9.42 -12.64 -11.56
CA SER A 252 9.47 -13.81 -12.45
C SER A 252 8.76 -15.04 -11.88
N ALA A 253 8.84 -15.28 -10.56
CA ALA A 253 8.22 -16.45 -9.95
C ALA A 253 8.20 -16.40 -8.41
N VAL A 254 7.20 -17.08 -7.84
CA VAL A 254 7.21 -17.60 -6.47
C VAL A 254 7.30 -19.12 -6.62
N GLU A 255 8.31 -19.73 -6.03
CA GLU A 255 8.68 -21.13 -6.26
C GLU A 255 8.77 -21.89 -4.94
N TRP A 256 8.31 -23.13 -4.98
CA TRP A 256 8.56 -24.13 -3.96
C TRP A 256 9.75 -25.00 -4.36
N ILE A 257 10.69 -25.22 -3.45
CA ILE A 257 11.86 -26.09 -3.63
C ILE A 257 11.77 -27.20 -2.60
N PRO A 258 11.55 -28.47 -3.01
CA PRO A 258 11.50 -29.61 -2.10
C PRO A 258 12.80 -29.79 -1.31
N ALA A 259 12.71 -30.19 -0.04
CA ALA A 259 13.88 -30.50 0.78
C ALA A 259 14.65 -31.73 0.27
N SER A 260 14.01 -32.63 -0.47
CA SER A 260 14.63 -33.78 -1.12
C SER A 260 15.60 -33.41 -2.24
N GLY A 261 15.67 -32.13 -2.65
CA GLY A 261 16.55 -31.67 -3.75
C GLY A 261 15.93 -31.80 -5.15
N GLY A 262 14.60 -31.93 -5.24
CA GLY A 262 13.88 -31.91 -6.52
C GLY A 262 13.91 -30.55 -7.24
N GLN A 263 13.32 -30.53 -8.45
CA GLN A 263 13.18 -29.27 -9.21
C GLN A 263 12.26 -28.29 -8.48
N ALA A 264 12.56 -27.00 -8.60
CA ALA A 264 11.68 -25.94 -8.13
C ALA A 264 10.36 -25.98 -8.90
N VAL A 265 9.25 -25.86 -8.17
CA VAL A 265 7.87 -25.87 -8.70
C VAL A 265 7.29 -24.48 -8.52
N ALA A 266 6.74 -23.91 -9.60
CA ALA A 266 6.04 -22.64 -9.51
C ALA A 266 4.80 -22.77 -8.61
N MET A 267 4.65 -21.82 -7.67
CA MET A 267 3.47 -21.72 -6.83
C MET A 267 2.36 -20.97 -7.57
N GLU A 268 1.13 -21.46 -7.46
CA GLU A 268 -0.04 -20.84 -8.05
C GLU A 268 -0.49 -19.65 -7.20
N ARG A 269 -0.69 -18.47 -7.82
CA ARG A 269 -1.31 -17.33 -7.14
C ARG A 269 -2.79 -17.60 -6.91
N THR A 270 -3.25 -17.41 -5.71
CA THR A 270 -4.64 -17.63 -5.31
C THR A 270 -5.15 -16.47 -4.46
N GLN A 271 -6.45 -16.27 -4.47
CA GLN A 271 -7.11 -15.32 -3.59
C GLN A 271 -7.72 -16.06 -2.40
N ARG A 272 -7.33 -15.65 -1.22
CA ARG A 272 -7.94 -16.11 0.03
C ARG A 272 -7.61 -15.14 1.17
N THR A 273 -8.33 -15.26 2.25
CA THR A 273 -8.01 -14.64 3.53
C THR A 273 -6.73 -15.23 4.13
N ASP A 274 -6.02 -14.44 4.90
CA ASP A 274 -4.78 -14.87 5.54
C ASP A 274 -5.05 -15.76 6.77
N PRO A 275 -4.48 -16.96 6.87
CA PRO A 275 -4.74 -17.87 7.98
C PRO A 275 -4.32 -17.34 9.35
N TYR A 276 -3.25 -16.56 9.42
CA TYR A 276 -2.82 -15.96 10.69
C TYR A 276 -3.80 -14.89 11.16
N TYR A 277 -4.32 -14.07 10.24
CA TYR A 277 -5.33 -13.10 10.58
C TYR A 277 -6.63 -13.78 11.06
N GLU A 278 -7.04 -14.87 10.40
CA GLU A 278 -8.19 -15.69 10.83
C GLU A 278 -7.98 -16.27 12.25
N GLU A 279 -6.77 -16.76 12.54
CA GLU A 279 -6.41 -17.25 13.88
C GLU A 279 -6.49 -16.15 14.93
N VAL A 280 -6.01 -14.96 14.64
CA VAL A 280 -6.07 -13.79 15.54
C VAL A 280 -7.53 -13.42 15.81
N LEU A 281 -8.39 -13.38 14.80
CA LEU A 281 -9.82 -13.12 14.97
C LEU A 281 -10.52 -14.18 15.81
N ALA A 282 -10.14 -15.46 15.68
CA ALA A 282 -10.71 -16.57 16.44
C ALA A 282 -10.43 -16.45 17.95
N THR A 283 -9.48 -15.61 18.38
CA THR A 283 -9.25 -15.30 19.79
C THR A 283 -10.33 -14.42 20.45
N GLY A 284 -11.35 -14.02 19.68
CA GLY A 284 -12.49 -13.25 20.19
C GLY A 284 -12.34 -11.74 20.10
N VAL A 285 -11.42 -11.25 19.30
CA VAL A 285 -11.28 -9.82 19.01
C VAL A 285 -12.44 -9.35 18.13
N ARG A 286 -13.08 -8.25 18.52
CA ARG A 286 -14.23 -7.71 17.80
C ARG A 286 -13.78 -6.72 16.71
N GLY A 287 -14.44 -6.75 15.56
CA GLY A 287 -14.43 -5.67 14.57
C GLY A 287 -13.50 -5.88 13.37
N GLY A 288 -12.61 -6.86 13.38
CA GLY A 288 -11.79 -7.15 12.20
C GLY A 288 -12.55 -7.93 11.12
N THR A 289 -12.31 -7.61 9.86
CA THR A 289 -12.86 -8.35 8.71
C THR A 289 -11.72 -8.84 7.84
N PRO A 290 -11.57 -10.17 7.66
CA PRO A 290 -10.53 -10.70 6.79
C PRO A 290 -10.76 -10.26 5.35
N THR A 291 -9.69 -9.83 4.69
CA THR A 291 -9.73 -9.46 3.28
C THR A 291 -8.96 -10.47 2.45
N ASN A 292 -9.53 -10.86 1.32
CA ASN A 292 -8.81 -11.67 0.36
C ASN A 292 -7.57 -10.93 -0.13
N THR A 293 -6.41 -11.55 0.06
CA THR A 293 -5.16 -10.99 -0.45
C THR A 293 -4.89 -11.43 -1.88
N TRP A 294 -4.28 -10.53 -2.68
CA TRP A 294 -3.86 -10.79 -4.05
C TRP A 294 -2.44 -11.36 -4.16
N HIS A 295 -1.72 -11.45 -3.06
CA HIS A 295 -0.33 -11.92 -2.99
C HIS A 295 -0.17 -13.23 -2.20
N MET A 296 -1.22 -14.03 -2.17
CA MET A 296 -1.18 -15.40 -1.65
C MET A 296 -0.83 -16.39 -2.76
N PHE A 297 0.07 -17.31 -2.43
CA PHE A 297 0.52 -18.38 -3.33
C PHE A 297 0.32 -19.72 -2.67
N ARG A 298 0.06 -20.76 -3.48
CA ARG A 298 -0.09 -22.12 -2.99
C ARG A 298 0.63 -23.13 -3.88
N VAL A 299 1.00 -24.27 -3.29
CA VAL A 299 1.48 -25.45 -4.00
C VAL A 299 1.08 -26.70 -3.23
N ASP A 300 0.74 -27.77 -3.93
CA ASP A 300 0.63 -29.08 -3.33
C ASP A 300 2.04 -29.70 -3.25
N PRO A 301 2.60 -29.91 -2.05
CA PRO A 301 3.93 -30.50 -1.90
C PRO A 301 3.96 -32.02 -2.12
N GLY A 302 2.80 -32.67 -2.37
CA GLY A 302 2.67 -34.13 -2.49
C GLY A 302 3.14 -34.85 -1.21
N SER A 303 4.11 -35.76 -1.36
CA SER A 303 4.71 -36.50 -0.24
C SER A 303 5.84 -35.79 0.47
N GLU A 304 6.24 -34.62 0.01
CA GLU A 304 7.36 -33.85 0.59
C GLU A 304 7.01 -33.38 2.00
N ARG A 305 7.96 -33.58 2.94
CA ARG A 305 7.80 -33.21 4.36
C ARG A 305 8.39 -31.88 4.70
N GLY A 306 9.13 -31.25 3.81
CA GLY A 306 9.77 -29.95 3.99
C GLY A 306 10.22 -29.34 2.68
N GLY A 307 10.58 -28.08 2.73
CA GLY A 307 11.07 -27.35 1.56
C GLY A 307 11.27 -25.88 1.86
N MET A 308 11.52 -25.13 0.81
CA MET A 308 11.80 -23.71 0.84
C MET A 308 10.91 -22.98 -0.16
N VAL A 309 10.40 -21.82 0.22
CA VAL A 309 9.78 -20.89 -0.74
C VAL A 309 10.79 -19.83 -1.14
N ARG A 310 10.94 -19.63 -2.43
CA ARG A 310 11.82 -18.63 -3.02
C ARG A 310 11.03 -17.68 -3.90
N VAL A 311 11.27 -16.39 -3.73
CA VAL A 311 10.70 -15.35 -4.59
C VAL A 311 11.82 -14.78 -5.47
N ARG A 312 11.59 -14.75 -6.77
CA ARG A 312 12.51 -14.16 -7.75
C ARG A 312 11.90 -12.88 -8.29
N GLY A 313 12.60 -11.76 -8.10
CA GLY A 313 12.17 -10.43 -8.58
C GLY A 313 12.98 -9.96 -9.78
N GLY A 314 12.27 -9.33 -10.72
CA GLY A 314 12.85 -8.54 -11.80
C GLY A 314 13.65 -9.31 -12.86
N VAL A 315 14.21 -8.53 -13.79
CA VAL A 315 14.95 -9.02 -14.98
C VAL A 315 16.25 -9.76 -14.64
N LYS A 316 16.78 -9.59 -13.42
CA LYS A 316 18.07 -10.20 -12.99
C LYS A 316 17.91 -11.41 -12.08
N SER A 317 16.75 -12.04 -12.02
CA SER A 317 16.52 -13.24 -11.19
C SER A 317 17.11 -13.15 -9.78
N GLN A 318 16.97 -11.99 -9.13
CA GLN A 318 17.40 -11.84 -7.75
C GLN A 318 16.47 -12.63 -6.83
N VAL A 319 17.02 -13.40 -5.94
CA VAL A 319 16.29 -13.96 -4.81
C VAL A 319 15.96 -12.79 -3.88
N ILE A 320 14.67 -12.48 -3.75
CA ILE A 320 14.21 -11.39 -2.89
C ILE A 320 14.02 -11.90 -1.47
N CYS A 321 13.53 -13.14 -1.35
CA CYS A 321 13.29 -13.77 -0.06
C CYS A 321 13.36 -15.28 -0.16
N GLU A 322 13.97 -15.91 0.83
CA GLU A 322 13.95 -17.35 1.05
C GLU A 322 13.52 -17.65 2.46
N ALA A 323 12.64 -18.63 2.63
CA ALA A 323 12.30 -19.17 3.93
C ALA A 323 12.49 -20.68 3.91
N GLN A 324 13.42 -21.16 4.71
CA GLN A 324 13.67 -22.58 4.89
C GLN A 324 12.73 -23.16 5.93
N LYS A 325 12.35 -24.43 5.75
CA LYS A 325 11.57 -25.15 6.76
C LYS A 325 11.95 -26.57 6.99
N GLY A 326 12.27 -26.85 8.26
CA GLY A 326 11.64 -27.96 8.96
C GLY A 326 10.26 -27.56 9.49
N LEU A 327 9.30 -28.47 9.51
CA LEU A 327 7.86 -28.25 9.78
C LEU A 327 7.50 -27.76 11.20
N SER A 328 8.33 -27.04 11.88
CA SER A 328 8.01 -26.39 13.14
C SER A 328 8.06 -24.89 12.98
N LEU A 329 6.94 -24.26 13.28
CA LEU A 329 6.76 -22.82 13.58
C LEU A 329 8.03 -21.96 13.42
N ILE A 330 8.13 -21.28 12.30
CA ILE A 330 9.01 -20.14 12.20
C ILE A 330 8.15 -18.90 12.09
N HIS A 331 8.07 -18.16 13.16
CA HIS A 331 7.87 -16.73 13.09
C HIS A 331 9.18 -16.16 12.53
N ILE A 332 9.17 -15.76 11.26
CA ILE A 332 10.19 -14.89 10.70
C ILE A 332 9.63 -13.49 10.69
#